data_22c6abf0799e5a8c045c0986193857a5
#
_entry.id   22c6abf0799e5a8c045c0986193857a5
#
_cell.length_a   1.000
_cell.length_b   1.000
_cell.length_c   1.000
_cell.angle_alpha   90.00
_cell.angle_beta   90.00
_cell.angle_gamma   90.00
#
_symmetry.space_group_name_H-M   'P 1'
#
loop_
_entity.id
_entity.type
_entity.pdbx_description
1 polymer ?
#
loop_
_entity_poly.entity_id
_entity_poly.type
_entity_poly.pdbx_seq_one_letter_code
_entity_poly.pdbx_strand_id
1 'polypeptide(L)'
;CNAYNIQLFVNYMRNSLPDSIEIKNKIENGEYFGLFKGVVWYSKGLIHNGSHFVNLLTYWLGPIKESHCIGKGSLLGDQDIETDFSLTFEKGNVTFLSTKEENFSHYAIELNFENGRLRYERGGREVYWTPVQQDKNFPTYKFLSNENVNYDTDGMSKYQLHVVNELWNVLNQENYELCSDAMAISTLESINEIIKECK
;
A
#
# COMPACT_ATOMS: atom_id res chain seq x y z
N CYS A 1 -16.47 10.29 18.56
CA CYS A 1 -15.24 11.06 18.77
C CYS A 1 -15.48 12.55 18.48
N ASN A 2 -16.02 12.91 17.32
CA ASN A 2 -16.23 14.33 16.93
C ASN A 2 -17.05 15.14 17.94
N ALA A 3 -18.10 14.57 18.56
CA ALA A 3 -18.94 15.26 19.54
C ALA A 3 -18.15 15.68 20.82
N TYR A 4 -17.00 15.08 21.07
CA TYR A 4 -16.17 15.37 22.24
C TYR A 4 -14.78 15.90 21.86
N ASN A 5 -14.55 16.24 20.60
CA ASN A 5 -13.26 16.69 20.05
C ASN A 5 -12.10 15.72 20.39
N ILE A 6 -12.38 14.40 20.29
CA ILE A 6 -11.39 13.36 20.53
C ILE A 6 -10.88 12.88 19.16
N GLN A 7 -9.57 12.91 18.96
CA GLN A 7 -8.92 12.31 17.79
C GLN A 7 -8.86 10.79 17.95
N LEU A 8 -9.17 10.08 16.86
CA LEU A 8 -9.08 8.63 16.78
C LEU A 8 -8.10 8.24 15.67
N PHE A 9 -7.18 7.37 15.98
CA PHE A 9 -6.25 6.78 15.01
C PHE A 9 -6.41 5.26 15.00
N VAL A 10 -6.28 4.68 13.82
CA VAL A 10 -6.31 3.23 13.63
C VAL A 10 -4.90 2.74 13.32
N ASN A 11 -4.47 1.67 13.98
CA ASN A 11 -3.09 1.18 13.86
C ASN A 11 -2.84 0.46 12.51
N TYR A 12 -2.99 1.18 11.41
CA TYR A 12 -2.42 0.82 10.13
C TYR A 12 -0.94 1.26 10.11
N MET A 13 -0.12 0.53 10.84
CA MET A 13 1.25 0.90 11.21
C MET A 13 2.18 1.27 10.04
N ARG A 14 1.88 0.81 8.82
CA ARG A 14 2.72 1.05 7.64
C ARG A 14 2.77 2.52 7.24
N ASN A 15 1.74 3.30 7.56
CA ASN A 15 1.73 4.73 7.27
C ASN A 15 2.79 5.51 8.07
N SER A 16 3.20 4.97 9.22
CA SER A 16 4.18 5.60 10.13
C SER A 16 5.62 5.13 9.89
N LEU A 17 5.85 4.26 8.90
CA LEU A 17 7.20 3.77 8.61
C LEU A 17 7.98 4.77 7.77
N PRO A 18 9.28 5.01 8.09
CA PRO A 18 10.11 5.99 7.39
C PRO A 18 10.17 5.77 5.87
N ASP A 19 10.35 4.53 5.42
CA ASP A 19 10.36 4.15 4.02
C ASP A 19 9.01 4.42 3.34
N SER A 20 7.91 4.17 4.02
CA SER A 20 6.56 4.43 3.52
C SER A 20 6.28 5.93 3.37
N ILE A 21 6.70 6.73 4.34
CA ILE A 21 6.61 8.19 4.31
C ILE A 21 7.47 8.75 3.16
N GLU A 22 8.68 8.23 2.99
CA GLU A 22 9.58 8.63 1.90
C GLU A 22 8.97 8.31 0.52
N ILE A 23 8.38 7.12 0.34
CA ILE A 23 7.69 6.73 -0.90
C ILE A 23 6.54 7.69 -1.21
N LYS A 24 5.67 7.97 -0.22
CA LYS A 24 4.59 8.94 -0.38
C LYS A 24 5.12 10.29 -0.86
N ASN A 25 6.12 10.83 -0.17
CA ASN A 25 6.72 12.12 -0.51
C ASN A 25 7.28 12.13 -1.95
N LYS A 26 7.94 11.06 -2.39
CA LYS A 26 8.47 10.94 -3.75
C LYS A 26 7.36 10.90 -4.81
N ILE A 27 6.22 10.27 -4.51
CA ILE A 27 5.05 10.26 -5.40
C ILE A 27 4.41 11.67 -5.45
N GLU A 28 4.21 12.30 -4.30
CA GLU A 28 3.60 13.65 -4.21
C GLU A 28 4.46 14.72 -4.86
N ASN A 29 5.78 14.65 -4.70
CA ASN A 29 6.73 15.58 -5.30
C ASN A 29 7.03 15.31 -6.80
N GLY A 30 6.46 14.23 -7.35
CA GLY A 30 6.64 13.87 -8.76
C GLY A 30 8.01 13.27 -9.09
N GLU A 31 8.72 12.72 -8.09
CA GLU A 31 9.94 11.93 -8.34
C GLU A 31 9.57 10.55 -8.92
N TYR A 32 8.46 9.96 -8.45
CA TYR A 32 7.82 8.80 -9.06
C TYR A 32 6.58 9.30 -9.79
N PHE A 33 6.59 9.29 -11.10
CA PHE A 33 5.59 10.02 -11.88
C PHE A 33 4.94 9.22 -13.00
N GLY A 34 3.90 9.83 -13.54
CA GLY A 34 3.13 9.35 -14.67
C GLY A 34 2.02 8.39 -14.28
N LEU A 35 1.52 7.69 -15.27
CA LEU A 35 0.55 6.61 -15.06
C LEU A 35 1.26 5.41 -14.45
N PHE A 36 0.55 4.67 -13.60
CA PHE A 36 1.09 3.47 -12.99
C PHE A 36 0.16 2.27 -13.19
N LYS A 37 0.76 1.09 -13.10
CA LYS A 37 0.09 -0.20 -12.93
C LYS A 37 0.77 -0.97 -11.82
N GLY A 38 -0.02 -1.71 -11.05
CA GLY A 38 0.55 -2.47 -9.95
C GLY A 38 -0.12 -3.81 -9.71
N VAL A 39 0.60 -4.62 -8.93
CA VAL A 39 0.11 -5.88 -8.39
C VAL A 39 0.43 -5.92 -6.90
N VAL A 40 -0.53 -6.40 -6.12
CA VAL A 40 -0.36 -6.73 -4.70
C VAL A 40 -0.61 -8.21 -4.52
N TRP A 41 0.31 -8.88 -3.87
CA TRP A 41 0.11 -10.22 -3.35
C TRP A 41 -0.21 -10.15 -1.86
N TYR A 42 -1.25 -10.86 -1.43
CA TYR A 42 -1.62 -10.92 -0.02
C TYR A 42 -2.11 -12.31 0.37
N SER A 43 -2.07 -12.63 1.65
CA SER A 43 -2.64 -13.85 2.25
C SER A 43 -3.28 -13.52 3.60
N LYS A 44 -3.95 -14.46 4.21
CA LYS A 44 -4.70 -14.32 5.49
C LYS A 44 -5.94 -13.44 5.41
N GLY A 45 -6.63 -13.45 4.28
CA GLY A 45 -7.90 -12.76 4.12
C GLY A 45 -7.79 -11.26 3.83
N LEU A 46 -8.86 -10.76 3.25
CA LEU A 46 -8.98 -9.37 2.83
C LEU A 46 -9.13 -8.43 4.03
N ILE A 47 -9.98 -8.79 5.01
CA ILE A 47 -10.21 -7.96 6.20
C ILE A 47 -8.94 -7.95 7.06
N HIS A 48 -8.36 -9.12 7.31
CA HIS A 48 -7.25 -9.26 8.25
C HIS A 48 -5.95 -8.64 7.71
N ASN A 49 -5.52 -9.00 6.51
CA ASN A 49 -4.24 -8.51 5.95
C ASN A 49 -4.38 -7.66 4.71
N GLY A 50 -5.29 -7.98 3.80
CA GLY A 50 -5.54 -7.20 2.59
C GLY A 50 -5.82 -5.74 2.91
N SER A 51 -6.56 -5.48 4.01
CA SER A 51 -6.89 -4.14 4.48
C SER A 51 -5.66 -3.26 4.73
N HIS A 52 -4.58 -3.84 5.23
CA HIS A 52 -3.33 -3.10 5.43
C HIS A 52 -2.71 -2.60 4.14
N PHE A 53 -2.83 -3.36 3.05
CA PHE A 53 -2.31 -2.96 1.74
C PHE A 53 -3.26 -2.04 0.99
N VAL A 54 -4.57 -2.22 1.14
CA VAL A 54 -5.58 -1.26 0.65
C VAL A 54 -5.34 0.11 1.30
N ASN A 55 -5.17 0.15 2.63
CA ASN A 55 -4.87 1.38 3.36
C ASN A 55 -3.54 2.01 2.92
N LEU A 56 -2.46 1.21 2.81
CA LEU A 56 -1.15 1.68 2.39
C LEU A 56 -1.18 2.27 0.98
N LEU A 57 -1.85 1.63 0.03
CA LEU A 57 -1.97 2.16 -1.33
C LEU A 57 -2.83 3.42 -1.38
N THR A 58 -3.88 3.51 -0.56
CA THR A 58 -4.65 4.75 -0.43
C THR A 58 -3.78 5.89 0.12
N TYR A 59 -2.90 5.59 1.06
CA TYR A 59 -1.93 6.54 1.62
C TYR A 59 -0.91 7.03 0.58
N TRP A 60 -0.43 6.15 -0.32
CA TRP A 60 0.56 6.49 -1.35
C TRP A 60 -0.03 7.10 -2.61
N LEU A 61 -1.18 6.59 -3.07
CA LEU A 61 -1.72 6.84 -4.41
C LEU A 61 -2.97 7.73 -4.40
N GLY A 62 -3.47 8.07 -3.20
CA GLY A 62 -4.69 8.83 -3.02
C GLY A 62 -5.95 7.96 -2.95
N PRO A 63 -7.15 8.57 -3.03
CA PRO A 63 -8.41 7.87 -2.82
C PRO A 63 -8.73 6.88 -3.94
N ILE A 64 -9.31 5.75 -3.54
CA ILE A 64 -9.85 4.75 -4.46
C ILE A 64 -11.05 5.36 -5.19
N LYS A 65 -11.10 5.22 -6.50
CA LYS A 65 -12.20 5.68 -7.37
C LYS A 65 -13.21 4.58 -7.63
N GLU A 66 -12.70 3.37 -7.90
CA GLU A 66 -13.52 2.21 -8.23
C GLU A 66 -12.84 0.94 -7.73
N SER A 67 -13.63 -0.04 -7.36
CA SER A 67 -13.19 -1.43 -7.12
C SER A 67 -13.90 -2.37 -8.07
N HIS A 68 -13.25 -3.46 -8.42
CA HIS A 68 -13.81 -4.48 -9.29
C HIS A 68 -13.36 -5.88 -8.88
N CYS A 69 -14.31 -6.78 -8.67
CA CYS A 69 -14.04 -8.18 -8.39
C CYS A 69 -13.54 -8.91 -9.64
N ILE A 70 -12.44 -9.62 -9.54
CA ILE A 70 -11.88 -10.43 -10.63
C ILE A 70 -12.38 -11.86 -10.56
N GLY A 71 -12.53 -12.39 -9.36
CA GLY A 71 -12.99 -13.75 -9.15
C GLY A 71 -13.70 -13.92 -7.82
N LYS A 72 -14.65 -14.87 -7.77
CA LYS A 72 -15.36 -15.17 -6.52
C LYS A 72 -14.37 -15.56 -5.42
N GLY A 73 -14.54 -14.95 -4.25
CA GLY A 73 -13.72 -15.23 -3.09
C GLY A 73 -14.01 -16.56 -2.45
N SER A 74 -13.02 -17.17 -1.84
CA SER A 74 -13.20 -18.28 -0.90
C SER A 74 -13.35 -17.73 0.51
N LEU A 75 -14.31 -18.29 1.28
CA LEU A 75 -14.49 -17.90 2.68
C LEU A 75 -13.29 -18.30 3.52
N LEU A 76 -12.84 -17.38 4.36
CA LEU A 76 -11.84 -17.60 5.39
C LEU A 76 -12.49 -17.34 6.77
N GLY A 77 -12.88 -18.40 7.46
CA GLY A 77 -13.72 -18.28 8.64
C GLY A 77 -15.13 -17.77 8.33
N ASP A 78 -15.74 -17.06 9.28
CA ASP A 78 -17.15 -16.66 9.19
C ASP A 78 -17.37 -15.33 8.44
N GLN A 79 -16.36 -14.46 8.39
CA GLN A 79 -16.55 -13.08 7.91
C GLN A 79 -15.55 -12.63 6.84
N ASP A 80 -14.37 -13.22 6.78
CA ASP A 80 -13.31 -12.82 5.85
C ASP A 80 -13.36 -13.65 4.56
N ILE A 81 -12.71 -13.13 3.51
CA ILE A 81 -12.59 -13.80 2.22
C ILE A 81 -11.17 -13.67 1.66
N GLU A 82 -10.74 -14.65 0.91
CA GLU A 82 -9.60 -14.58 0.00
C GLU A 82 -10.13 -14.44 -1.41
N THR A 83 -9.89 -13.30 -2.05
CA THR A 83 -10.44 -12.96 -3.37
C THR A 83 -9.45 -12.13 -4.18
N ASP A 84 -9.57 -12.22 -5.50
CA ASP A 84 -8.82 -11.39 -6.42
C ASP A 84 -9.68 -10.22 -6.87
N PHE A 85 -9.12 -9.00 -6.82
CA PHE A 85 -9.83 -7.78 -7.18
C PHE A 85 -8.87 -6.72 -7.71
N SER A 86 -9.41 -5.66 -8.31
CA SER A 86 -8.65 -4.50 -8.73
C SER A 86 -9.18 -3.23 -8.10
N LEU A 87 -8.28 -2.29 -7.86
CA LEU A 87 -8.57 -0.93 -7.41
C LEU A 87 -8.11 0.06 -8.46
N THR A 88 -8.97 1.02 -8.78
CA THR A 88 -8.66 2.13 -9.68
C THR A 88 -8.43 3.39 -8.85
N PHE A 89 -7.31 4.05 -9.12
CA PHE A 89 -6.91 5.34 -8.58
C PHE A 89 -6.92 6.39 -9.69
N GLU A 90 -6.68 7.65 -9.37
CA GLU A 90 -6.69 8.73 -10.36
C GLU A 90 -5.69 8.52 -11.51
N LYS A 91 -4.49 8.00 -11.20
CA LYS A 91 -3.39 7.85 -12.19
C LYS A 91 -3.10 6.40 -12.58
N GLY A 92 -3.89 5.43 -12.16
CA GLY A 92 -3.64 4.03 -12.49
C GLY A 92 -4.48 3.04 -11.73
N ASN A 93 -4.15 1.78 -11.89
CA ASN A 93 -4.84 0.68 -11.23
C ASN A 93 -3.87 -0.35 -10.65
N VAL A 94 -4.35 -1.05 -9.63
CA VAL A 94 -3.61 -2.08 -8.91
C VAL A 94 -4.50 -3.31 -8.76
N THR A 95 -3.97 -4.46 -9.17
CA THR A 95 -4.62 -5.76 -9.00
C THR A 95 -4.14 -6.42 -7.73
N PHE A 96 -5.07 -6.87 -6.91
CA PHE A 96 -4.82 -7.66 -5.71
C PHE A 96 -5.05 -9.14 -6.02
N LEU A 97 -4.07 -9.95 -5.71
CA LEU A 97 -4.09 -11.39 -5.89
C LEU A 97 -3.89 -12.08 -4.54
N SER A 98 -4.84 -12.92 -4.17
CA SER A 98 -4.79 -13.67 -2.93
C SER A 98 -3.95 -14.94 -3.08
N THR A 99 -3.20 -15.29 -2.04
CA THR A 99 -2.51 -16.57 -1.92
C THR A 99 -2.99 -17.30 -0.67
N LYS A 100 -3.05 -18.62 -0.75
CA LYS A 100 -3.47 -19.44 0.38
C LYS A 100 -2.38 -19.47 1.45
N GLU A 101 -2.70 -18.94 2.63
CA GLU A 101 -1.81 -18.92 3.78
C GLU A 101 -1.30 -20.30 4.21
N GLU A 102 -2.11 -21.35 4.01
CA GLU A 102 -1.72 -22.74 4.28
C GLU A 102 -0.48 -23.20 3.51
N ASN A 103 -0.19 -22.58 2.35
CA ASN A 103 1.00 -22.87 1.58
C ASN A 103 2.20 -22.05 2.06
N PHE A 104 2.04 -20.75 2.15
CA PHE A 104 3.04 -19.79 2.68
C PHE A 104 2.44 -18.39 2.79
N SER A 105 2.94 -17.59 3.73
CA SER A 105 2.61 -16.16 3.81
C SER A 105 3.30 -15.41 2.68
N HIS A 106 2.53 -14.66 1.88
CA HIS A 106 3.06 -13.83 0.81
C HIS A 106 2.48 -12.42 0.86
N TYR A 107 3.34 -11.44 0.96
CA TYR A 107 2.99 -10.03 1.06
C TYR A 107 3.96 -9.20 0.24
N ALA A 108 3.52 -8.74 -0.93
CA ALA A 108 4.36 -7.96 -1.83
C ALA A 108 3.52 -6.94 -2.61
N ILE A 109 4.14 -5.80 -2.92
CA ILE A 109 3.59 -4.80 -3.84
C ILE A 109 4.62 -4.55 -4.93
N GLU A 110 4.17 -4.53 -6.18
CA GLU A 110 4.92 -4.01 -7.30
C GLU A 110 4.12 -2.89 -7.97
N LEU A 111 4.72 -1.71 -8.10
CA LEU A 111 4.16 -0.57 -8.83
C LEU A 111 5.11 -0.16 -9.96
N ASN A 112 4.62 -0.19 -11.20
CA ASN A 112 5.34 0.23 -12.38
C ASN A 112 4.86 1.62 -12.80
N PHE A 113 5.73 2.63 -12.62
CA PHE A 113 5.55 4.01 -13.06
C PHE A 113 6.20 4.23 -14.42
N GLU A 114 6.00 5.40 -15.02
CA GLU A 114 6.62 5.73 -16.31
C GLU A 114 8.15 5.84 -16.23
N ASN A 115 8.70 6.14 -15.05
CA ASN A 115 10.13 6.34 -14.84
C ASN A 115 10.81 5.30 -13.97
N GLY A 116 10.11 4.25 -13.58
CA GLY A 116 10.72 3.18 -12.78
C GLY A 116 9.72 2.23 -12.15
N ARG A 117 10.26 1.33 -11.34
CA ARG A 117 9.48 0.31 -10.64
C ARG A 117 9.80 0.31 -9.15
N LEU A 118 8.75 0.46 -8.34
CA LEU A 118 8.80 0.26 -6.89
C LEU A 118 8.46 -1.20 -6.58
N ARG A 119 9.30 -1.86 -5.77
CA ARG A 119 8.99 -3.16 -5.17
C ARG A 119 9.07 -3.07 -3.66
N TYR A 120 8.01 -3.56 -3.02
CA TYR A 120 7.83 -3.63 -1.58
C TYR A 120 7.59 -5.10 -1.25
N GLU A 121 8.65 -5.79 -0.83
CA GLU A 121 8.69 -7.23 -0.68
C GLU A 121 8.65 -7.64 0.79
N ARG A 122 8.20 -8.88 1.06
CA ARG A 122 8.18 -9.50 2.39
C ARG A 122 7.47 -8.62 3.43
N GLY A 123 6.39 -7.96 3.00
CA GLY A 123 5.59 -7.07 3.86
C GLY A 123 6.28 -5.77 4.26
N GLY A 124 7.31 -5.35 3.53
CA GLY A 124 8.07 -4.13 3.76
C GLY A 124 9.43 -4.33 4.42
N ARG A 125 9.91 -5.57 4.47
CA ARG A 125 11.27 -5.85 4.94
C ARG A 125 12.34 -5.63 3.88
N GLU A 126 11.93 -5.56 2.63
CA GLU A 126 12.78 -5.29 1.48
C GLU A 126 12.02 -4.33 0.57
N VAL A 127 12.53 -3.12 0.42
CA VAL A 127 11.90 -2.09 -0.41
C VAL A 127 12.96 -1.46 -1.29
N TYR A 128 12.69 -1.38 -2.59
CA TYR A 128 13.62 -0.79 -3.54
C TYR A 128 12.95 -0.22 -4.77
N TRP A 129 13.59 0.81 -5.30
CA TRP A 129 13.25 1.48 -6.55
C TRP A 129 14.24 1.10 -7.64
N THR A 130 13.72 0.72 -8.79
CA THR A 130 14.50 0.45 -10.00
C THR A 130 14.17 1.51 -11.04
N PRO A 131 15.07 2.47 -11.30
CA PRO A 131 14.80 3.53 -12.28
C PRO A 131 14.84 3.01 -13.71
N VAL A 132 14.14 3.70 -14.61
CA VAL A 132 14.25 3.50 -16.05
C VAL A 132 15.56 4.11 -16.56
N GLN A 133 16.24 3.38 -17.43
CA GLN A 133 17.43 3.83 -18.16
C GLN A 133 17.18 3.79 -19.66
N GLN A 134 17.82 4.70 -20.37
CA GLN A 134 17.81 4.72 -21.84
C GLN A 134 18.99 3.90 -22.36
N ASP A 135 18.74 3.09 -23.40
CA ASP A 135 19.78 2.31 -24.04
C ASP A 135 20.77 3.26 -24.77
N LYS A 136 22.07 3.02 -24.57
CA LYS A 136 23.13 3.85 -25.17
C LYS A 136 23.26 3.67 -26.68
N ASN A 137 22.94 2.47 -27.19
CA ASN A 137 23.07 2.13 -28.60
C ASN A 137 21.73 2.33 -29.35
N PHE A 138 20.61 2.21 -28.63
CA PHE A 138 19.26 2.34 -29.16
C PHE A 138 18.48 3.41 -28.38
N PRO A 139 18.63 4.71 -28.65
CA PRO A 139 18.07 5.80 -27.86
C PRO A 139 16.54 5.81 -27.73
N THR A 140 15.82 5.10 -28.58
CA THR A 140 14.35 4.93 -28.49
C THR A 140 13.94 3.82 -27.52
N TYR A 141 14.90 2.97 -27.10
CA TYR A 141 14.64 1.86 -26.20
C TYR A 141 14.96 2.24 -24.75
N LYS A 142 14.03 1.93 -23.86
CA LYS A 142 14.15 2.15 -22.43
C LYS A 142 14.00 0.82 -21.70
N PHE A 143 14.75 0.64 -20.63
CA PHE A 143 14.69 -0.56 -19.79
C PHE A 143 14.88 -0.19 -18.31
N LEU A 144 14.50 -1.10 -17.42
CA LEU A 144 14.77 -0.94 -15.99
C LEU A 144 16.27 -1.12 -15.72
N SER A 145 16.85 -0.23 -14.94
CA SER A 145 18.26 -0.33 -14.53
C SER A 145 18.57 -1.69 -13.87
N ASN A 146 19.82 -2.12 -14.00
CA ASN A 146 20.34 -3.24 -13.22
C ASN A 146 20.65 -2.85 -11.76
N GLU A 147 20.67 -1.55 -11.45
CA GLU A 147 20.94 -1.02 -10.11
C GLU A 147 19.63 -0.60 -9.44
N ASN A 148 19.46 -1.05 -8.21
CA ASN A 148 18.33 -0.65 -7.37
C ASN A 148 18.77 0.42 -6.37
N VAL A 149 17.86 1.35 -6.06
CA VAL A 149 17.96 2.22 -4.90
C VAL A 149 17.22 1.53 -3.77
N ASN A 150 17.93 1.10 -2.74
CA ASN A 150 17.34 0.44 -1.58
C ASN A 150 16.86 1.49 -0.57
N TYR A 151 15.69 1.25 0.01
CA TYR A 151 15.21 1.99 1.16
C TYR A 151 15.75 1.39 2.45
N ASP A 152 15.87 2.22 3.49
CA ASP A 152 16.12 1.72 4.84
C ASP A 152 14.84 1.07 5.38
N THR A 153 14.87 -0.25 5.54
CA THR A 153 13.72 -1.05 5.96
C THR A 153 13.76 -1.44 7.44
N ASP A 154 14.67 -0.89 8.23
CA ASP A 154 14.73 -1.09 9.69
C ASP A 154 13.43 -0.67 10.39
N GLY A 155 12.62 0.17 9.73
CA GLY A 155 11.30 0.59 10.18
C GLY A 155 10.38 -0.57 10.55
N MET A 156 10.35 -1.64 9.74
CA MET A 156 9.50 -2.82 10.03
C MET A 156 9.91 -3.56 11.31
N SER A 157 11.16 -3.55 11.69
CA SER A 157 11.61 -4.15 12.96
C SER A 157 11.22 -3.33 14.18
N LYS A 158 10.99 -2.04 13.99
CA LYS A 158 10.70 -1.03 15.03
C LYS A 158 9.31 -0.38 14.85
N TYR A 159 8.39 -1.01 14.13
CA TYR A 159 7.12 -0.39 13.72
C TYR A 159 6.32 0.23 14.87
N GLN A 160 6.30 -0.42 16.04
CA GLN A 160 5.60 0.12 17.21
C GLN A 160 6.26 1.40 17.73
N LEU A 161 7.59 1.50 17.70
CA LEU A 161 8.31 2.70 18.07
C LEU A 161 7.98 3.86 17.13
N HIS A 162 7.90 3.60 15.81
CA HIS A 162 7.51 4.63 14.84
C HIS A 162 6.09 5.13 15.10
N VAL A 163 5.13 4.23 15.34
CA VAL A 163 3.75 4.61 15.70
C VAL A 163 3.71 5.46 16.99
N VAL A 164 4.50 5.08 18.01
CA VAL A 164 4.57 5.85 19.25
C VAL A 164 5.20 7.23 19.03
N ASN A 165 6.23 7.34 18.19
CA ASN A 165 6.82 8.63 17.84
C ASN A 165 5.82 9.52 17.11
N GLU A 166 5.03 8.97 16.17
CA GLU A 166 3.99 9.74 15.50
C GLU A 166 2.87 10.18 16.47
N LEU A 167 2.50 9.36 17.45
CA LEU A 167 1.59 9.77 18.52
C LEU A 167 2.18 10.88 19.39
N TRP A 168 3.48 10.83 19.65
CA TRP A 168 4.19 11.90 20.34
C TRP A 168 4.15 13.22 19.56
N ASN A 169 4.34 13.17 18.24
CA ASN A 169 4.21 14.33 17.36
C ASN A 169 2.81 14.95 17.45
N VAL A 170 1.75 14.12 17.44
CA VAL A 170 0.36 14.58 17.64
C VAL A 170 0.21 15.36 18.96
N LEU A 171 0.74 14.82 20.06
CA LEU A 171 0.64 15.46 21.39
C LEU A 171 1.40 16.79 21.47
N ASN A 172 2.46 16.95 20.67
CA ASN A 172 3.25 18.17 20.59
C ASN A 172 2.78 19.12 19.47
N GLN A 173 1.68 18.81 18.78
CA GLN A 173 1.14 19.60 17.68
C GLN A 173 2.12 19.75 16.51
N GLU A 174 2.95 18.73 16.30
CA GLU A 174 3.86 18.60 15.17
C GLU A 174 3.19 17.83 14.01
N ASN A 175 3.82 17.83 12.85
CA ASN A 175 3.37 17.01 11.72
C ASN A 175 3.50 15.53 12.06
N TYR A 176 2.52 14.74 11.64
CA TYR A 176 2.47 13.31 11.92
C TYR A 176 1.90 12.51 10.74
N GLU A 177 2.26 11.24 10.68
CA GLU A 177 1.82 10.29 9.66
C GLU A 177 1.17 9.05 10.32
N LEU A 178 -0.08 9.24 10.76
CA LEU A 178 -0.93 8.21 11.33
C LEU A 178 -2.18 8.03 10.49
N CYS A 179 -2.73 6.82 10.48
CA CYS A 179 -4.01 6.57 9.86
C CYS A 179 -5.14 7.19 10.69
N SER A 180 -5.75 8.26 10.18
CA SER A 180 -6.92 8.91 10.79
C SER A 180 -8.15 8.01 10.73
N ASP A 181 -9.16 8.36 11.55
CA ASP A 181 -10.48 7.73 11.52
C ASP A 181 -11.12 7.81 10.12
N ALA A 182 -11.03 8.95 9.44
CA ALA A 182 -11.55 9.12 8.09
C ALA A 182 -10.90 8.18 7.08
N MET A 183 -9.57 8.04 7.11
CA MET A 183 -8.84 7.11 6.25
C MET A 183 -9.19 5.65 6.57
N ALA A 184 -9.30 5.31 7.83
CA ALA A 184 -9.67 3.95 8.26
C ALA A 184 -11.10 3.58 7.85
N ILE A 185 -12.05 4.52 7.97
CA ILE A 185 -13.44 4.34 7.52
C ILE A 185 -13.47 4.13 6.01
N SER A 186 -12.81 4.97 5.22
CA SER A 186 -12.72 4.83 3.77
C SER A 186 -12.13 3.48 3.34
N THR A 187 -11.10 3.01 4.04
CA THR A 187 -10.52 1.67 3.82
C THR A 187 -11.55 0.58 4.08
N LEU A 188 -12.28 0.66 5.20
CA LEU A 188 -13.30 -0.33 5.56
C LEU A 188 -14.49 -0.33 4.59
N GLU A 189 -14.93 0.83 4.14
CA GLU A 189 -15.98 0.97 3.14
C GLU A 189 -15.60 0.29 1.83
N SER A 190 -14.39 0.57 1.31
CA SER A 190 -13.86 -0.09 0.10
C SER A 190 -13.79 -1.61 0.25
N ILE A 191 -13.32 -2.11 1.39
CA ILE A 191 -13.28 -3.55 1.67
C ILE A 191 -14.67 -4.17 1.69
N ASN A 192 -15.65 -3.49 2.31
CA ASN A 192 -17.02 -3.98 2.37
C ASN A 192 -17.67 -4.03 0.97
N GLU A 193 -17.36 -3.07 0.10
CA GLU A 193 -17.82 -3.08 -1.29
C GLU A 193 -17.23 -4.26 -2.06
N ILE A 194 -15.91 -4.50 -1.95
CA ILE A 194 -15.25 -5.64 -2.57
C ILE A 194 -15.85 -6.97 -2.08
N ILE A 195 -16.07 -7.12 -0.77
CA ILE A 195 -16.68 -8.33 -0.20
C ILE A 195 -18.08 -8.57 -0.74
N LYS A 196 -18.89 -7.52 -0.90
CA LYS A 196 -20.24 -7.64 -1.46
C LYS A 196 -20.23 -8.04 -2.93
N GLU A 197 -19.27 -7.56 -3.69
CA GLU A 197 -19.14 -7.86 -5.11
C GLU A 197 -18.58 -9.27 -5.36
N CYS A 198 -17.65 -9.74 -4.48
CA CYS A 198 -16.94 -11.00 -4.66
C CYS A 198 -17.59 -12.23 -3.97
N LYS A 199 -18.64 -12.05 -3.18
CA LYS A 199 -19.45 -13.16 -2.61
C LYS A 199 -20.49 -13.65 -3.60
#